data_fae0af007dc1c9883539629c70e8920e
#
_entry.id   fae0af007dc1c9883539629c70e8920e
#
_cell.length_a   1.000
_cell.length_b   1.000
_cell.length_c   1.000
_cell.angle_alpha   90.00
_cell.angle_beta   90.00
_cell.angle_gamma   90.00
#
_symmetry.space_group_name_H-M   'P 1'
#
loop_
_entity.id
_entity.type
_entity.pdbx_description
1 polymer ?
#
loop_
_entity_poly.entity_id
_entity_poly.type
_entity_poly.pdbx_seq_one_letter_code
_entity_poly.pdbx_strand_id
1 'polypeptide(L)'
;MPDLAFLLDEHYPPALADTLRARGLDVQAVIARDDLRGQADTVVLAAAAREGRITVTADVTTFPAAIAAVPGHAGVIYCDSERFPRSINALPRLAEALVAFAADPPAALAYPGFIWWLPAAVR
;
A
#
# COMPACT_ATOMS: atom_id res chain seq x y z
N MET A 1 15.70 -13.16 -2.98
CA MET A 1 14.78 -12.36 -2.15
C MET A 1 13.38 -12.52 -2.68
N PRO A 2 12.41 -12.79 -1.83
CA PRO A 2 11.03 -12.77 -2.29
C PRO A 2 10.65 -11.35 -2.71
N ASP A 3 9.92 -11.26 -3.79
CA ASP A 3 9.42 -9.99 -4.25
C ASP A 3 8.34 -9.48 -3.31
N LEU A 4 8.30 -8.18 -3.10
CA LEU A 4 7.25 -7.56 -2.32
C LEU A 4 5.94 -7.53 -3.11
N ALA A 5 4.84 -7.68 -2.40
CA ALA A 5 3.51 -7.57 -2.98
C ALA A 5 2.73 -6.48 -2.24
N PHE A 6 1.87 -5.77 -2.97
CA PHE A 6 1.14 -4.63 -2.44
C PHE A 6 -0.35 -4.75 -2.72
N LEU A 7 -1.14 -4.14 -1.84
CA LEU A 7 -2.57 -3.94 -2.04
C LEU A 7 -2.86 -2.44 -1.87
N LEU A 8 -3.34 -1.81 -2.93
CA LEU A 8 -3.70 -0.38 -2.90
C LEU A 8 -5.12 -0.22 -2.36
N ASP A 9 -5.25 0.60 -1.32
CA ASP A 9 -6.55 0.90 -0.72
C ASP A 9 -7.55 1.46 -1.74
N GLU A 10 -8.84 1.41 -1.43
CA GLU A 10 -9.93 1.68 -2.35
C GLU A 10 -9.86 3.07 -3.00
N HIS A 11 -9.23 4.03 -2.33
CA HIS A 11 -9.11 5.40 -2.84
C HIS A 11 -8.11 5.57 -3.97
N TYR A 12 -7.30 4.54 -4.27
CA TYR A 12 -6.35 4.61 -5.38
C TYR A 12 -6.96 4.01 -6.64
N PRO A 13 -6.79 4.68 -7.80
CA PRO A 13 -7.36 4.20 -9.05
C PRO A 13 -6.62 2.97 -9.58
N PRO A 14 -7.28 2.12 -10.38
CA PRO A 14 -6.61 0.96 -11.00
C PRO A 14 -5.41 1.34 -11.87
N ALA A 15 -5.40 2.55 -12.43
CA ALA A 15 -4.29 3.03 -13.24
C ALA A 15 -2.97 3.05 -12.47
N LEU A 16 -3.00 3.34 -11.15
CA LEU A 16 -1.79 3.28 -10.34
C LEU A 16 -1.25 1.85 -10.25
N ALA A 17 -2.12 0.87 -10.05
CA ALA A 17 -1.71 -0.53 -10.03
C ALA A 17 -1.11 -0.95 -11.38
N ASP A 18 -1.71 -0.52 -12.48
CA ASP A 18 -1.20 -0.82 -13.82
C ASP A 18 0.19 -0.24 -14.02
N THR A 19 0.41 1.00 -13.60
CA THR A 19 1.71 1.66 -13.69
C THR A 19 2.77 0.89 -12.90
N LEU A 20 2.43 0.47 -11.68
CA LEU A 20 3.37 -0.26 -10.81
C LEU A 20 3.64 -1.66 -11.35
N ARG A 21 2.64 -2.35 -11.89
CA ARG A 21 2.86 -3.66 -12.53
C ARG A 21 3.79 -3.54 -13.74
N ALA A 22 3.65 -2.47 -14.52
CA ALA A 22 4.54 -2.21 -15.66
C ALA A 22 6.00 -1.99 -15.21
N ARG A 23 6.21 -1.61 -13.95
CA ARG A 23 7.52 -1.46 -13.34
C ARG A 23 7.99 -2.74 -12.62
N GLY A 24 7.28 -3.86 -12.80
CA GLY A 24 7.67 -5.15 -12.26
C GLY A 24 7.19 -5.47 -10.86
N LEU A 25 6.33 -4.66 -10.27
CA LEU A 25 5.80 -4.90 -8.92
C LEU A 25 4.53 -5.75 -8.96
N ASP A 26 4.35 -6.57 -7.92
CA ASP A 26 3.12 -7.34 -7.71
C ASP A 26 2.14 -6.46 -6.93
N VAL A 27 1.15 -5.90 -7.62
CA VAL A 27 0.22 -4.93 -7.05
C VAL A 27 -1.20 -5.27 -7.46
N GLN A 28 -2.12 -5.19 -6.50
CA GLN A 28 -3.55 -5.24 -6.76
C GLN A 28 -4.22 -4.01 -6.15
N ALA A 29 -5.32 -3.58 -6.75
CA ALA A 29 -6.11 -2.46 -6.26
C ALA A 29 -7.42 -2.99 -5.67
N VAL A 30 -7.77 -2.54 -4.46
CA VAL A 30 -9.03 -2.94 -3.80
C VAL A 30 -10.24 -2.65 -4.69
N ILE A 31 -10.25 -1.48 -5.33
CA ILE A 31 -11.39 -1.07 -6.16
C ILE A 31 -11.62 -2.00 -7.36
N ALA A 32 -10.60 -2.73 -7.80
CA ALA A 32 -10.70 -3.68 -8.90
C ALA A 32 -11.02 -5.11 -8.46
N ARG A 33 -11.20 -5.33 -7.15
CA ARG A 33 -11.49 -6.65 -6.59
C ARG A 33 -12.91 -6.70 -6.04
N ASP A 34 -13.73 -7.57 -6.59
CA ASP A 34 -15.12 -7.71 -6.17
C ASP A 34 -15.26 -8.15 -4.70
N ASP A 35 -14.31 -8.93 -4.20
CA ASP A 35 -14.32 -9.41 -2.81
C ASP A 35 -13.95 -8.33 -1.78
N LEU A 36 -13.30 -7.25 -2.21
CA LEU A 36 -12.80 -6.22 -1.30
C LEU A 36 -13.44 -4.85 -1.49
N ARG A 37 -13.94 -4.55 -2.70
CA ARG A 37 -14.51 -3.24 -2.99
C ARG A 37 -15.69 -2.96 -2.05
N GLY A 38 -15.66 -1.80 -1.38
CA GLY A 38 -16.70 -1.40 -0.43
C GLY A 38 -16.63 -2.07 0.92
N GLN A 39 -15.63 -2.90 1.17
CA GLN A 39 -15.50 -3.59 2.46
C GLN A 39 -14.80 -2.69 3.50
N ALA A 40 -15.01 -3.01 4.77
CA ALA A 40 -14.37 -2.32 5.88
C ALA A 40 -12.84 -2.50 5.83
N ASP A 41 -12.11 -1.56 6.42
CA ASP A 41 -10.65 -1.59 6.45
C ASP A 41 -10.09 -2.88 7.06
N THR A 42 -10.77 -3.44 8.09
CA THR A 42 -10.37 -4.71 8.69
C THR A 42 -10.45 -5.87 7.72
N VAL A 43 -11.46 -5.90 6.86
CA VAL A 43 -11.61 -6.95 5.83
C VAL A 43 -10.49 -6.83 4.80
N VAL A 44 -10.20 -5.61 4.36
CA VAL A 44 -9.13 -5.32 3.41
C VAL A 44 -7.77 -5.75 3.99
N LEU A 45 -7.48 -5.32 5.22
CA LEU A 45 -6.19 -5.63 5.84
C LEU A 45 -6.03 -7.11 6.14
N ALA A 46 -7.11 -7.81 6.53
CA ALA A 46 -7.08 -9.25 6.75
C ALA A 46 -6.79 -10.02 5.45
N ALA A 47 -7.39 -9.58 4.34
CA ALA A 47 -7.11 -10.18 3.04
C ALA A 47 -5.65 -9.96 2.62
N ALA A 48 -5.14 -8.75 2.82
CA ALA A 48 -3.74 -8.44 2.55
C ALA A 48 -2.80 -9.32 3.38
N ALA A 49 -3.13 -9.53 4.66
CA ALA A 49 -2.34 -10.40 5.54
C ALA A 49 -2.29 -11.83 5.02
N ARG A 50 -3.44 -12.39 4.61
CA ARG A 50 -3.51 -13.76 4.06
C ARG A 50 -2.69 -13.90 2.78
N GLU A 51 -2.61 -12.84 1.98
CA GLU A 51 -1.91 -12.85 0.69
C GLU A 51 -0.47 -12.39 0.78
N GLY A 52 0.00 -12.01 1.96
CA GLY A 52 1.35 -11.48 2.15
C GLY A 52 1.57 -10.14 1.48
N ARG A 53 0.51 -9.32 1.35
CA ARG A 53 0.57 -8.01 0.68
C ARG A 53 0.71 -6.89 1.69
N ILE A 54 1.58 -5.93 1.39
CA ILE A 54 1.68 -4.69 2.14
C ILE A 54 0.55 -3.78 1.68
N THR A 55 -0.25 -3.27 2.61
CA THR A 55 -1.35 -2.37 2.31
C THR A 55 -0.85 -0.94 2.17
N VAL A 56 -1.25 -0.26 1.11
CA VAL A 56 -0.90 1.15 0.85
C VAL A 56 -2.17 1.98 1.02
N THR A 57 -2.14 2.94 1.93
CA THR A 57 -3.31 3.78 2.24
C THR A 57 -2.90 5.21 2.59
N ALA A 58 -3.79 6.16 2.30
CA ALA A 58 -3.66 7.54 2.78
C ALA A 58 -4.53 7.79 4.02
N ASP A 59 -5.31 6.81 4.46
CA ASP A 59 -6.26 6.97 5.56
C ASP A 59 -5.57 6.75 6.90
N VAL A 60 -5.05 7.84 7.46
CA VAL A 60 -4.35 7.82 8.75
C VAL A 60 -5.30 7.93 9.95
N THR A 61 -6.61 8.14 9.72
CA THR A 61 -7.59 8.34 10.79
C THR A 61 -8.33 7.07 11.17
N THR A 62 -8.82 6.30 10.21
CA THR A 62 -9.58 5.08 10.49
C THR A 62 -8.77 3.81 10.41
N PHE A 63 -7.68 3.79 9.63
CA PHE A 63 -6.86 2.60 9.46
C PHE A 63 -6.17 2.11 10.73
N PRO A 64 -5.79 2.96 11.71
CA PRO A 64 -5.20 2.47 12.96
C PRO A 64 -6.06 1.46 13.71
N ALA A 65 -7.39 1.59 13.66
CA ALA A 65 -8.28 0.61 14.29
C ALA A 65 -8.21 -0.75 13.59
N ALA A 66 -8.10 -0.76 12.26
CA ALA A 66 -7.93 -1.99 11.50
C ALA A 66 -6.59 -2.67 11.82
N ILE A 67 -5.53 -1.90 11.96
CA ILE A 67 -4.20 -2.40 12.32
C ILE A 67 -4.25 -3.09 13.69
N ALA A 68 -4.92 -2.48 14.66
CA ALA A 68 -5.08 -3.07 15.98
C ALA A 68 -5.88 -4.39 15.94
N ALA A 69 -6.85 -4.48 15.02
CA ALA A 69 -7.69 -5.68 14.88
C ALA A 69 -7.01 -6.81 14.09
N VAL A 70 -5.95 -6.51 13.33
CA VAL A 70 -5.27 -7.50 12.47
C VAL A 70 -3.76 -7.46 12.77
N PRO A 71 -3.34 -7.95 13.94
CA PRO A 71 -1.92 -7.85 14.34
C PRO A 71 -0.97 -8.64 13.45
N GLY A 72 -1.48 -9.64 12.71
CA GLY A 72 -0.68 -10.44 11.78
C GLY A 72 -0.56 -9.86 10.37
N HIS A 73 -0.86 -8.57 10.16
CA HIS A 73 -0.76 -7.96 8.84
C HIS A 73 0.68 -7.98 8.31
N ALA A 74 0.81 -7.95 6.99
CA ALA A 74 2.11 -8.03 6.31
C ALA A 74 2.83 -6.67 6.24
N GLY A 75 2.21 -5.61 6.69
CA GLY A 75 2.75 -4.26 6.67
C GLY A 75 1.74 -3.26 6.15
N VAL A 76 1.87 -2.02 6.60
CA VAL A 76 1.05 -0.89 6.15
C VAL A 76 1.97 0.27 5.80
N ILE A 77 1.78 0.81 4.60
CA ILE A 77 2.47 2.03 4.16
C ILE A 77 1.45 3.16 4.13
N TYR A 78 1.71 4.19 4.94
CA TYR A 78 0.94 5.42 4.90
C TYR A 78 1.53 6.38 3.88
N CYS A 79 0.68 6.85 2.97
CA CYS A 79 1.04 7.87 1.99
C CYS A 79 0.38 9.18 2.41
N ASP A 80 1.17 10.09 2.99
CA ASP A 80 0.69 11.39 3.43
C ASP A 80 0.06 12.13 2.24
N SER A 81 -1.21 12.54 2.40
CA SER A 81 -1.96 13.19 1.33
C SER A 81 -1.42 14.57 0.96
N GLU A 82 -0.64 15.23 1.82
CA GLU A 82 0.06 16.46 1.47
C GLU A 82 1.26 16.16 0.58
N ARG A 83 2.03 15.12 0.89
CA ARG A 83 3.19 14.72 0.11
C ARG A 83 2.79 14.00 -1.17
N PHE A 84 1.74 13.19 -1.10
CA PHE A 84 1.24 12.37 -2.21
C PHE A 84 -0.26 12.60 -2.41
N PRO A 85 -0.66 13.76 -2.96
CA PRO A 85 -2.08 13.98 -3.26
C PRO A 85 -2.61 12.88 -4.19
N ARG A 86 -3.88 12.51 -4.02
CA ARG A 86 -4.51 11.47 -4.85
C ARG A 86 -5.03 12.01 -6.18
N SER A 87 -4.60 13.18 -6.59
CA SER A 87 -4.90 13.72 -7.91
C SER A 87 -4.14 12.92 -8.98
N ILE A 88 -4.72 12.84 -10.17
CA ILE A 88 -4.11 12.10 -11.27
C ILE A 88 -2.72 12.63 -11.62
N ASN A 89 -2.50 13.94 -11.46
CA ASN A 89 -1.21 14.56 -11.76
C ASN A 89 -0.12 14.21 -10.75
N ALA A 90 -0.50 13.80 -9.54
CA ALA A 90 0.45 13.43 -8.48
C ALA A 90 0.74 11.93 -8.43
N LEU A 91 -0.04 11.09 -9.12
CA LEU A 91 0.15 9.64 -9.09
C LEU A 91 1.54 9.19 -9.56
N PRO A 92 2.16 9.79 -10.59
CA PRO A 92 3.52 9.39 -10.99
C PRO A 92 4.54 9.54 -9.87
N ARG A 93 4.42 10.57 -9.03
CA ARG A 93 5.33 10.76 -7.89
C ARG A 93 5.13 9.68 -6.83
N LEU A 94 3.88 9.31 -6.56
CA LEU A 94 3.59 8.20 -5.66
C LEU A 94 4.14 6.88 -6.22
N ALA A 95 3.95 6.63 -7.52
CA ALA A 95 4.47 5.43 -8.15
C ALA A 95 6.00 5.34 -8.01
N GLU A 96 6.73 6.44 -8.25
CA GLU A 96 8.18 6.45 -8.09
C GLU A 96 8.60 6.17 -6.65
N ALA A 97 7.89 6.71 -5.68
CA ALA A 97 8.18 6.48 -4.26
C ALA A 97 7.97 5.01 -3.88
N LEU A 98 6.92 4.37 -4.38
CA LEU A 98 6.66 2.94 -4.13
C LEU A 98 7.69 2.05 -4.82
N VAL A 99 8.10 2.39 -6.03
CA VAL A 99 9.17 1.68 -6.74
C VAL A 99 10.48 1.79 -5.95
N ALA A 100 10.81 2.97 -5.46
CA ALA A 100 12.01 3.18 -4.65
C ALA A 100 11.96 2.37 -3.35
N PHE A 101 10.80 2.32 -2.69
CA PHE A 101 10.59 1.49 -1.49
C PHE A 101 10.85 0.01 -1.80
N ALA A 102 10.29 -0.50 -2.90
CA ALA A 102 10.42 -1.91 -3.27
C ALA A 102 11.86 -2.28 -3.64
N ALA A 103 12.61 -1.32 -4.21
CA ALA A 103 14.00 -1.55 -4.62
C ALA A 103 14.95 -1.62 -3.42
N ASP A 104 14.63 -0.87 -2.35
CA ASP A 104 15.48 -0.81 -1.15
C ASP A 104 14.60 -0.64 0.09
N PRO A 105 13.88 -1.69 0.49
CA PRO A 105 12.97 -1.60 1.62
C PRO A 105 13.73 -1.38 2.93
N PRO A 106 13.14 -0.63 3.89
CA PRO A 106 13.79 -0.42 5.16
C PRO A 106 13.95 -1.73 5.95
N ALA A 107 15.00 -1.82 6.76
CA ALA A 107 15.26 -3.01 7.57
C ALA A 107 14.10 -3.36 8.49
N ALA A 108 13.32 -2.37 8.93
CA ALA A 108 12.17 -2.55 9.79
C ALA A 108 11.08 -3.44 9.15
N LEU A 109 11.06 -3.58 7.82
CA LEU A 109 10.10 -4.46 7.14
C LEU A 109 10.22 -5.92 7.60
N ALA A 110 11.38 -6.34 8.08
CA ALA A 110 11.60 -7.70 8.57
C ALA A 110 10.87 -8.01 9.89
N TYR A 111 10.35 -6.99 10.57
CA TYR A 111 9.72 -7.15 11.88
C TYR A 111 8.20 -7.16 11.78
N PRO A 112 7.50 -7.93 12.64
CA PRO A 112 6.03 -7.95 12.65
C PRO A 112 5.45 -6.58 12.96
N GLY A 113 4.27 -6.29 12.40
CA GLY A 113 3.57 -5.04 12.67
C GLY A 113 4.16 -3.83 11.96
N PHE A 114 4.89 -4.04 10.88
CA PHE A 114 5.53 -2.97 10.12
C PHE A 114 4.54 -1.90 9.70
N ILE A 115 4.84 -0.66 10.06
CA ILE A 115 4.10 0.53 9.63
C ILE A 115 5.14 1.56 9.17
N TRP A 116 4.91 2.15 8.00
CA TRP A 116 5.88 3.02 7.38
C TRP A 116 5.21 4.24 6.75
N TRP A 117 5.77 5.41 7.01
CA TRP A 117 5.36 6.64 6.32
C TRP A 117 6.25 6.79 5.09
N LEU A 118 5.65 6.69 3.92
CA LEU A 118 6.41 6.67 2.66
C LEU A 118 7.07 8.03 2.41
N PRO A 119 8.41 8.08 2.30
CA PRO A 119 9.08 9.31 1.89
C PRO A 119 9.02 9.48 0.38
N ALA A 120 9.19 10.72 -0.09
CA ALA A 120 9.35 10.96 -1.52
C ALA A 120 10.62 10.26 -2.02
N ALA A 121 10.58 9.81 -3.29
CA ALA A 121 11.76 9.20 -3.89
C ALA A 121 12.90 10.22 -3.97
N VAL A 122 14.10 9.79 -3.61
CA VAL A 122 15.31 10.62 -3.69
C VAL A 122 15.83 10.56 -5.12
N ARG A 123 16.19 11.70 -5.65
CA ARG A 123 16.74 11.82 -7.01
C ARG A 123 18.23 12.07 -6.98
#